data_96bd46e24bc2b28161433d8c4525417d
#
_entry.id   96bd46e24bc2b28161433d8c4525417d
#
_cell.length_a   1.000
_cell.length_b   1.000
_cell.length_c   1.000
_cell.angle_alpha   90.00
_cell.angle_beta   90.00
_cell.angle_gamma   90.00
#
_symmetry.space_group_name_H-M   'P 1'
#
loop_
_entity.id
_entity.type
_entity.pdbx_description
1 polymer ?
#
loop_
_entity_poly.entity_id
_entity_poly.type
_entity_poly.pdbx_seq_one_letter_code
_entity_poly.pdbx_strand_id
1 'polypeptide(L)'
;MGNHHVINVGYVHDRLGQAPYHDALITLTWLAAHTKTATLGTSVLVMPYLHPMVLAKEIATLDHLCDGRITLGLGVGSLPEENEILGAEYDNRGQYSNEFIEVLRQLWTQDEATFSGKYWNFEAVVTSPKPLQKPHPPIVIGGNRAAALKRVAHLGDGWHPLGLSPESLSKRLAQIQQEAASIGRNLKNFPIQVRRDFQGVDRDLIEAYGEVGVTDLVLSCNTGEVTEISKTLDSFAKDFIQP
;
A
#
# COMPACT_ATOMS: atom_id res chain seq x y z
N MET A 1 1.65 -1.93 -9.43
CA MET A 1 0.93 -1.39 -8.25
C MET A 1 0.21 -0.09 -8.58
N GLY A 2 -1.02 0.09 -8.11
CA GLY A 2 -1.85 1.28 -8.34
C GLY A 2 -1.65 2.35 -7.27
N ASN A 3 -1.56 3.63 -7.68
CA ASN A 3 -1.59 4.78 -6.78
C ASN A 3 -3.02 5.29 -6.62
N HIS A 4 -3.27 6.09 -5.58
CA HIS A 4 -4.60 6.61 -5.28
C HIS A 4 -4.62 8.13 -5.15
N HIS A 5 -5.19 8.78 -6.15
CA HIS A 5 -5.73 10.13 -6.13
C HIS A 5 -7.08 10.10 -6.84
N VAL A 6 -8.07 10.79 -6.30
CA VAL A 6 -9.43 10.84 -6.84
C VAL A 6 -9.58 12.02 -7.80
N ILE A 7 -8.90 13.12 -7.48
CA ILE A 7 -8.92 14.37 -8.26
C ILE A 7 -7.51 14.95 -8.38
N ASN A 8 -7.25 15.66 -9.47
CA ASN A 8 -5.96 16.31 -9.69
C ASN A 8 -5.99 17.75 -9.15
N VAL A 9 -5.48 17.93 -7.93
CA VAL A 9 -5.35 19.25 -7.27
C VAL A 9 -3.94 19.41 -6.68
N GLY A 10 -3.56 20.62 -6.33
CA GLY A 10 -2.23 20.93 -5.77
C GLY A 10 -1.11 20.35 -6.61
N TYR A 11 -0.09 19.80 -5.99
CA TYR A 11 1.08 19.24 -6.70
C TYR A 11 0.73 18.06 -7.64
N VAL A 12 -0.41 17.40 -7.46
CA VAL A 12 -0.89 16.35 -8.38
C VAL A 12 -1.32 16.97 -9.69
N HIS A 13 -2.07 18.09 -9.63
CA HIS A 13 -2.42 18.86 -10.81
C HIS A 13 -1.17 19.38 -11.53
N ASP A 14 -0.19 19.91 -10.80
CA ASP A 14 1.05 20.46 -11.39
C ASP A 14 1.85 19.39 -12.14
N ARG A 15 1.82 18.15 -11.63
CA ARG A 15 2.52 17.01 -12.23
C ARG A 15 1.77 16.34 -13.36
N LEU A 16 0.47 16.14 -13.20
CA LEU A 16 -0.35 15.33 -14.10
C LEU A 16 -1.24 16.18 -15.03
N GLY A 17 -1.62 17.39 -14.61
CA GLY A 17 -2.57 18.23 -15.35
C GLY A 17 -3.85 17.45 -15.65
N GLN A 18 -4.12 17.24 -16.94
CA GLN A 18 -5.26 16.48 -17.47
C GLN A 18 -4.88 15.05 -17.90
N ALA A 19 -3.68 14.59 -17.59
CA ALA A 19 -3.28 13.24 -17.94
C ALA A 19 -4.19 12.21 -17.25
N PRO A 20 -4.56 11.10 -17.94
CA PRO A 20 -5.38 10.06 -17.35
C PRO A 20 -4.74 9.48 -16.08
N TYR A 21 -5.50 9.42 -15.01
CA TYR A 21 -5.08 8.80 -13.75
C TYR A 21 -6.19 7.84 -13.32
N HIS A 22 -6.00 6.59 -13.67
CA HIS A 22 -7.02 5.56 -13.49
C HIS A 22 -7.15 5.13 -12.03
N ASP A 23 -8.37 4.77 -11.63
CA ASP A 23 -8.63 4.19 -10.32
C ASP A 23 -7.80 2.92 -10.09
N ALA A 24 -7.22 2.84 -8.89
CA ALA A 24 -6.28 1.76 -8.56
C ALA A 24 -6.96 0.40 -8.47
N LEU A 25 -8.14 0.30 -7.84
CA LEU A 25 -8.81 -0.99 -7.62
C LEU A 25 -9.45 -1.50 -8.90
N ILE A 26 -10.05 -0.62 -9.70
CA ILE A 26 -10.60 -0.98 -11.01
C ILE A 26 -9.49 -1.48 -11.94
N THR A 27 -8.36 -0.78 -11.98
CA THR A 27 -7.19 -1.19 -12.77
C THR A 27 -6.64 -2.53 -12.30
N LEU A 28 -6.50 -2.75 -10.99
CA LEU A 28 -6.02 -4.02 -10.44
C LEU A 28 -7.00 -5.17 -10.72
N THR A 29 -8.31 -4.91 -10.69
CA THR A 29 -9.31 -5.92 -11.04
C THR A 29 -9.19 -6.35 -12.50
N TRP A 30 -8.98 -5.38 -13.40
CA TRP A 30 -8.71 -5.69 -14.80
C TRP A 30 -7.42 -6.49 -14.99
N LEU A 31 -6.34 -6.11 -14.30
CA LEU A 31 -5.07 -6.85 -14.33
C LEU A 31 -5.20 -8.26 -13.73
N ALA A 32 -6.03 -8.44 -12.69
CA ALA A 32 -6.31 -9.75 -12.11
C ALA A 32 -6.84 -10.75 -13.14
N ALA A 33 -7.75 -10.29 -14.01
CA ALA A 33 -8.32 -11.10 -15.08
C ALA A 33 -7.31 -11.45 -16.19
N HIS A 34 -6.27 -10.63 -16.37
CA HIS A 34 -5.28 -10.77 -17.45
C HIS A 34 -3.94 -11.36 -16.99
N THR A 35 -3.77 -11.67 -15.70
CA THR A 35 -2.54 -12.23 -15.14
C THR A 35 -2.83 -13.46 -14.30
N LYS A 36 -1.87 -14.41 -14.25
CA LYS A 36 -2.00 -15.67 -13.50
C LYS A 36 -1.07 -15.75 -12.28
N THR A 37 0.12 -15.16 -12.36
CA THR A 37 1.20 -15.33 -11.37
C THR A 37 1.65 -14.03 -10.73
N ALA A 38 1.40 -12.89 -11.40
CA ALA A 38 1.81 -11.58 -10.89
C ALA A 38 1.06 -11.25 -9.59
N THR A 39 1.79 -10.86 -8.56
CA THR A 39 1.22 -10.25 -7.36
C THR A 39 0.68 -8.86 -7.68
N LEU A 40 -0.50 -8.56 -7.19
CA LEU A 40 -1.18 -7.29 -7.38
C LEU A 40 -1.08 -6.47 -6.08
N GLY A 41 -0.96 -5.15 -6.19
CA GLY A 41 -0.86 -4.34 -4.99
C GLY A 41 -1.17 -2.87 -5.21
N THR A 42 -1.49 -2.17 -4.14
CA THR A 42 -1.65 -0.72 -4.13
C THR A 42 -0.41 -0.04 -3.55
N SER A 43 -0.09 1.18 -4.04
CA SER A 43 1.15 1.88 -3.67
C SER A 43 0.94 3.41 -3.53
N VAL A 44 0.08 3.85 -2.67
CA VAL A 44 -0.81 3.20 -1.71
C VAL A 44 -2.22 3.76 -1.84
N LEU A 45 -3.26 3.08 -1.32
CA LEU A 45 -4.58 3.68 -1.15
C LEU A 45 -4.57 4.67 0.01
N VAL A 46 -5.27 5.77 -0.15
CA VAL A 46 -5.42 6.81 0.88
C VAL A 46 -6.66 6.51 1.70
N MET A 47 -6.48 6.01 2.93
CA MET A 47 -7.57 5.56 3.79
C MET A 47 -8.65 6.61 4.06
N PRO A 48 -8.31 7.91 4.33
CA PRO A 48 -9.33 8.93 4.52
C PRO A 48 -10.28 9.18 3.35
N TYR A 49 -9.93 8.75 2.13
CA TYR A 49 -10.81 8.88 0.95
C TYR A 49 -11.81 7.72 0.80
N LEU A 50 -11.75 6.72 1.69
CA LEU A 50 -12.46 5.46 1.55
C LEU A 50 -13.31 5.17 2.79
N HIS A 51 -14.31 4.32 2.60
CA HIS A 51 -15.07 3.74 3.71
C HIS A 51 -14.56 2.32 3.98
N PRO A 52 -14.16 1.96 5.23
CA PRO A 52 -13.54 0.66 5.51
C PRO A 52 -14.42 -0.55 5.20
N MET A 53 -15.75 -0.46 5.42
CA MET A 53 -16.66 -1.57 5.10
C MET A 53 -16.77 -1.81 3.60
N VAL A 54 -16.77 -0.73 2.80
CA VAL A 54 -16.80 -0.83 1.34
C VAL A 54 -15.48 -1.45 0.86
N LEU A 55 -14.35 -0.92 1.31
CA LEU A 55 -13.03 -1.44 0.95
C LEU A 55 -12.86 -2.90 1.41
N ALA A 56 -13.34 -3.27 2.60
CA ALA A 56 -13.28 -4.65 3.06
C ALA A 56 -13.98 -5.62 2.09
N LYS A 57 -15.14 -5.21 1.57
CA LYS A 57 -15.88 -5.99 0.57
C LYS A 57 -15.15 -6.08 -0.77
N GLU A 58 -14.65 -4.95 -1.26
CA GLU A 58 -13.94 -4.86 -2.54
C GLU A 58 -12.67 -5.70 -2.53
N ILE A 59 -11.85 -5.57 -1.49
CA ILE A 59 -10.59 -6.33 -1.36
C ILE A 59 -10.85 -7.83 -1.17
N ALA A 60 -11.84 -8.22 -0.37
CA ALA A 60 -12.20 -9.63 -0.25
C ALA A 60 -12.65 -10.22 -1.59
N THR A 61 -13.42 -9.47 -2.37
CA THR A 61 -13.84 -9.87 -3.71
C THR A 61 -12.64 -9.98 -4.67
N LEU A 62 -11.78 -8.98 -4.70
CA LEU A 62 -10.59 -8.98 -5.55
C LEU A 62 -9.62 -10.09 -5.17
N ASP A 63 -9.50 -10.43 -3.89
CA ASP A 63 -8.66 -11.51 -3.40
C ASP A 63 -9.10 -12.86 -3.97
N HIS A 64 -10.42 -13.11 -4.06
CA HIS A 64 -10.97 -14.28 -4.75
C HIS A 64 -10.74 -14.23 -6.26
N LEU A 65 -10.95 -13.07 -6.90
CA LEU A 65 -10.79 -12.92 -8.35
C LEU A 65 -9.33 -13.11 -8.82
N CYS A 66 -8.38 -12.87 -7.93
CA CYS A 66 -6.95 -13.01 -8.22
C CYS A 66 -6.28 -14.20 -7.53
N ASP A 67 -7.04 -15.15 -6.98
CA ASP A 67 -6.52 -16.35 -6.30
C ASP A 67 -5.49 -16.00 -5.19
N GLY A 68 -5.81 -15.04 -4.33
CA GLY A 68 -4.97 -14.67 -3.18
C GLY A 68 -3.69 -13.91 -3.54
N ARG A 69 -3.63 -13.21 -4.66
CA ARG A 69 -2.44 -12.48 -5.13
C ARG A 69 -2.43 -10.99 -4.77
N ILE A 70 -3.38 -10.49 -3.98
CA ILE A 70 -3.46 -9.07 -3.61
C ILE A 70 -2.65 -8.77 -2.36
N THR A 71 -1.91 -7.66 -2.38
CA THR A 71 -1.29 -7.01 -1.22
C THR A 71 -1.83 -5.60 -1.11
N LEU A 72 -2.29 -5.23 0.07
CA LEU A 72 -2.96 -3.95 0.30
C LEU A 72 -2.01 -2.92 0.88
N GLY A 73 -1.51 -2.02 0.03
CA GLY A 73 -0.74 -0.86 0.47
C GLY A 73 -1.65 0.28 0.91
N LEU A 74 -1.52 0.73 2.16
CA LEU A 74 -2.35 1.76 2.78
C LEU A 74 -1.53 2.95 3.27
N GLY A 75 -2.04 4.16 3.04
CA GLY A 75 -1.47 5.43 3.49
C GLY A 75 -2.52 6.38 4.06
N VAL A 76 -2.04 7.46 4.68
CA VAL A 76 -2.91 8.45 5.34
C VAL A 76 -3.20 9.68 4.47
N GLY A 77 -2.60 9.76 3.30
CA GLY A 77 -2.67 10.96 2.46
C GLY A 77 -1.78 12.11 2.94
N SER A 78 -1.46 13.00 2.02
CA SER A 78 -0.59 14.15 2.29
C SER A 78 -1.08 15.45 1.66
N LEU A 79 -2.20 15.43 0.95
CA LEU A 79 -2.72 16.55 0.17
C LEU A 79 -3.98 17.12 0.84
N PRO A 80 -3.85 18.25 1.59
CA PRO A 80 -4.97 18.84 2.32
C PRO A 80 -6.13 19.24 1.42
N GLU A 81 -5.82 19.81 0.25
CA GLU A 81 -6.80 20.30 -0.73
C GLU A 81 -7.70 19.19 -1.26
N GLU A 82 -7.11 18.01 -1.54
CA GLU A 82 -7.89 16.84 -1.97
C GLU A 82 -8.79 16.32 -0.85
N ASN A 83 -8.27 16.28 0.40
CA ASN A 83 -9.08 15.90 1.56
C ASN A 83 -10.26 16.84 1.79
N GLU A 84 -10.04 18.15 1.69
CA GLU A 84 -11.08 19.17 1.87
C GLU A 84 -12.20 19.00 0.84
N ILE A 85 -11.86 18.86 -0.45
CA ILE A 85 -12.83 18.71 -1.54
C ILE A 85 -13.62 17.39 -1.40
N LEU A 86 -12.95 16.32 -0.97
CA LEU A 86 -13.61 15.01 -0.76
C LEU A 86 -14.38 14.93 0.56
N GLY A 87 -14.32 15.96 1.42
CA GLY A 87 -14.90 15.91 2.76
C GLY A 87 -14.25 14.86 3.67
N ALA A 88 -12.98 14.54 3.42
CA ALA A 88 -12.25 13.50 4.12
C ALA A 88 -11.52 14.03 5.37
N GLU A 89 -11.33 13.16 6.36
CA GLU A 89 -10.63 13.48 7.61
C GLU A 89 -9.14 13.77 7.35
N TYR A 90 -8.70 14.99 7.55
CA TYR A 90 -7.30 15.38 7.37
C TYR A 90 -6.53 15.53 8.69
N ASP A 91 -7.05 16.29 9.65
CA ASP A 91 -6.32 16.65 10.86
C ASP A 91 -6.04 15.43 11.76
N ASN A 92 -7.04 14.55 11.90
CA ASN A 92 -6.93 13.32 12.68
C ASN A 92 -6.69 12.09 11.80
N ARG A 93 -6.27 12.26 10.53
CA ARG A 93 -6.10 11.15 9.57
C ARG A 93 -5.27 10.00 10.09
N GLY A 94 -4.36 10.24 11.02
CA GLY A 94 -3.56 9.20 11.68
C GLY A 94 -4.39 8.28 12.56
N GLN A 95 -5.23 8.85 13.43
CA GLN A 95 -6.12 8.07 14.30
C GLN A 95 -7.22 7.39 13.49
N TYR A 96 -7.83 8.13 12.56
CA TYR A 96 -8.79 7.60 11.59
C TYR A 96 -8.24 6.36 10.88
N SER A 97 -7.02 6.45 10.36
CA SER A 97 -6.39 5.33 9.63
C SER A 97 -6.03 4.14 10.52
N ASN A 98 -5.70 4.36 11.79
CA ASN A 98 -5.46 3.25 12.71
C ASN A 98 -6.74 2.45 12.92
N GLU A 99 -7.83 3.14 13.25
CA GLU A 99 -9.14 2.51 13.46
C GLU A 99 -9.67 1.87 12.16
N PHE A 100 -9.43 2.51 11.01
CA PHE A 100 -9.74 1.96 9.69
C PHE A 100 -9.13 0.56 9.47
N ILE A 101 -7.85 0.38 9.80
CA ILE A 101 -7.15 -0.90 9.67
C ILE A 101 -7.74 -1.95 10.61
N GLU A 102 -8.06 -1.55 11.84
CA GLU A 102 -8.68 -2.45 12.82
C GLU A 102 -10.06 -2.91 12.36
N VAL A 103 -10.87 -2.00 11.80
CA VAL A 103 -12.17 -2.33 11.21
C VAL A 103 -12.03 -3.32 10.04
N LEU A 104 -11.07 -3.11 9.14
CA LEU A 104 -10.81 -4.06 8.05
C LEU A 104 -10.52 -5.46 8.59
N ARG A 105 -9.65 -5.57 9.60
CA ARG A 105 -9.28 -6.85 10.20
C ARG A 105 -10.46 -7.53 10.87
N GLN A 106 -11.28 -6.79 11.64
CA GLN A 106 -12.50 -7.33 12.23
C GLN A 106 -13.43 -7.92 11.17
N LEU A 107 -13.70 -7.16 10.11
CA LEU A 107 -14.59 -7.58 9.03
C LEU A 107 -14.07 -8.80 8.26
N TRP A 108 -12.75 -8.98 8.14
CA TRP A 108 -12.16 -10.10 7.41
C TRP A 108 -11.99 -11.37 8.25
N THR A 109 -11.82 -11.24 9.58
CA THR A 109 -11.44 -12.38 10.42
C THR A 109 -12.55 -12.89 11.33
N GLN A 110 -13.54 -12.05 11.67
CA GLN A 110 -14.65 -12.45 12.52
C GLN A 110 -15.87 -12.85 11.68
N ASP A 111 -16.56 -13.93 12.05
CA ASP A 111 -17.81 -14.35 11.39
C ASP A 111 -18.87 -13.27 11.54
N GLU A 112 -19.05 -12.79 12.76
CA GLU A 112 -19.85 -11.62 13.11
C GLU A 112 -18.94 -10.57 13.75
N ALA A 113 -18.68 -9.48 13.03
CA ALA A 113 -17.80 -8.42 13.46
C ALA A 113 -18.55 -7.40 14.32
N THR A 114 -17.94 -7.05 15.45
CA THR A 114 -18.39 -5.95 16.31
C THR A 114 -17.22 -5.01 16.52
N PHE A 115 -17.48 -3.70 16.45
CA PHE A 115 -16.45 -2.69 16.64
C PHE A 115 -17.04 -1.47 17.36
N SER A 116 -16.29 -0.93 18.31
CA SER A 116 -16.64 0.31 19.03
C SER A 116 -15.42 1.20 19.11
N GLY A 117 -15.41 2.25 18.29
CA GLY A 117 -14.34 3.22 18.18
C GLY A 117 -14.84 4.65 18.12
N LYS A 118 -13.94 5.57 17.81
CA LYS A 118 -14.27 6.99 17.65
C LYS A 118 -15.00 7.27 16.34
N TYR A 119 -14.58 6.59 15.26
CA TYR A 119 -15.06 6.86 13.91
C TYR A 119 -16.09 5.83 13.42
N TRP A 120 -16.02 4.59 13.91
CA TRP A 120 -16.95 3.54 13.54
C TRP A 120 -17.48 2.79 14.75
N ASN A 121 -18.79 2.54 14.74
CA ASN A 121 -19.48 1.74 15.74
C ASN A 121 -20.49 0.84 15.04
N PHE A 122 -20.38 -0.46 15.23
CA PHE A 122 -21.32 -1.43 14.69
C PHE A 122 -21.28 -2.74 15.51
N GLU A 123 -22.37 -3.50 15.45
CA GLU A 123 -22.52 -4.74 16.20
C GLU A 123 -23.05 -5.83 15.29
N ALA A 124 -22.50 -7.05 15.44
CA ALA A 124 -22.92 -8.28 14.77
C ALA A 124 -23.04 -8.15 13.24
N VAL A 125 -22.09 -7.45 12.60
CA VAL A 125 -22.07 -7.25 11.15
C VAL A 125 -21.42 -8.44 10.46
N VAL A 126 -22.10 -9.01 9.48
CA VAL A 126 -21.58 -10.08 8.63
C VAL A 126 -21.14 -9.52 7.28
N THR A 127 -19.89 -9.81 6.89
CA THR A 127 -19.39 -9.56 5.53
C THR A 127 -19.06 -10.87 4.83
N SER A 128 -19.49 -11.02 3.58
CA SER A 128 -19.21 -12.18 2.73
C SER A 128 -18.96 -11.72 1.30
N PRO A 129 -17.97 -12.32 0.57
CA PRO A 129 -17.06 -13.34 1.06
C PRO A 129 -16.06 -12.81 2.09
N LYS A 130 -15.46 -13.68 2.88
CA LYS A 130 -14.20 -13.39 3.58
C LYS A 130 -13.05 -13.54 2.59
N PRO A 131 -11.90 -12.86 2.79
CA PRO A 131 -10.74 -13.05 1.93
C PRO A 131 -10.30 -14.51 1.83
N LEU A 132 -9.74 -14.88 0.68
CA LEU A 132 -9.13 -16.18 0.44
C LEU A 132 -7.86 -16.35 1.28
N GLN A 133 -7.02 -15.31 1.30
CA GLN A 133 -5.81 -15.26 2.12
C GLN A 133 -6.13 -15.24 3.61
N LYS A 134 -5.31 -15.96 4.42
CA LYS A 134 -5.50 -16.07 5.87
C LYS A 134 -4.28 -15.52 6.63
N PRO A 135 -4.50 -14.76 7.70
CA PRO A 135 -5.81 -14.37 8.26
C PRO A 135 -6.57 -13.34 7.39
N HIS A 136 -5.86 -12.59 6.55
CA HIS A 136 -6.37 -11.60 5.59
C HIS A 136 -5.26 -11.24 4.58
N PRO A 137 -5.56 -10.53 3.47
CA PRO A 137 -4.53 -10.00 2.58
C PRO A 137 -3.51 -9.14 3.33
N PRO A 138 -2.21 -9.26 3.04
CA PRO A 138 -1.18 -8.48 3.75
C PRO A 138 -1.43 -6.96 3.62
N ILE A 139 -1.37 -6.26 4.76
CA ILE A 139 -1.48 -4.81 4.84
C ILE A 139 -0.08 -4.21 4.97
N VAL A 140 0.40 -3.53 3.92
CA VAL A 140 1.67 -2.80 3.96
C VAL A 140 1.42 -1.31 4.14
N ILE A 141 2.08 -0.71 5.12
CA ILE A 141 1.84 0.69 5.50
C ILE A 141 2.83 1.60 4.80
N GLY A 142 2.30 2.59 4.07
CA GLY A 142 3.08 3.62 3.40
C GLY A 142 3.54 4.74 4.33
N GLY A 143 4.74 5.28 4.04
CA GLY A 143 5.25 6.49 4.67
C GLY A 143 6.54 6.31 5.44
N ASN A 144 7.24 7.46 5.62
CA ASN A 144 8.60 7.53 6.15
C ASN A 144 8.71 8.32 7.47
N ARG A 145 7.63 9.00 7.89
CA ARG A 145 7.64 9.84 9.11
C ARG A 145 7.39 8.99 10.36
N ALA A 146 7.80 9.48 11.53
CA ALA A 146 7.69 8.76 12.81
C ALA A 146 6.29 8.16 13.07
N ALA A 147 5.23 8.93 12.81
CA ALA A 147 3.85 8.43 12.97
C ALA A 147 3.52 7.25 12.04
N ALA A 148 4.08 7.23 10.81
CA ALA A 148 3.93 6.10 9.89
C ALA A 148 4.73 4.88 10.39
N LEU A 149 6.00 5.09 10.83
CA LEU A 149 6.83 4.00 11.39
C LEU A 149 6.17 3.35 12.60
N LYS A 150 5.56 4.17 13.48
CA LYS A 150 4.80 3.65 14.62
C LYS A 150 3.59 2.82 14.16
N ARG A 151 2.84 3.29 13.16
CA ARG A 151 1.73 2.52 12.57
C ARG A 151 2.20 1.22 11.93
N VAL A 152 3.32 1.24 11.22
CA VAL A 152 3.98 0.04 10.68
C VAL A 152 4.25 -0.96 11.79
N ALA A 153 4.89 -0.53 12.89
CA ALA A 153 5.24 -1.38 14.01
C ALA A 153 4.03 -1.98 14.72
N HIS A 154 2.92 -1.23 14.83
CA HIS A 154 1.72 -1.65 15.57
C HIS A 154 0.72 -2.41 14.69
N LEU A 155 0.51 -1.96 13.45
CA LEU A 155 -0.61 -2.39 12.63
C LEU A 155 -0.22 -2.91 11.24
N GLY A 156 1.03 -2.72 10.76
CA GLY A 156 1.41 -3.17 9.42
C GLY A 156 1.81 -4.64 9.39
N ASP A 157 1.51 -5.33 8.30
CA ASP A 157 2.09 -6.64 7.99
C ASP A 157 3.33 -6.47 7.12
N GLY A 158 3.61 -5.22 6.66
CA GLY A 158 4.78 -4.81 5.91
C GLY A 158 4.94 -3.30 5.91
N TRP A 159 6.05 -2.82 5.33
CA TRP A 159 6.36 -1.41 5.20
C TRP A 159 6.58 -1.03 3.74
N HIS A 160 6.00 0.12 3.32
CA HIS A 160 6.11 0.67 1.98
C HIS A 160 6.77 2.06 2.01
N PRO A 161 8.11 2.14 2.15
CA PRO A 161 8.83 3.42 2.12
C PRO A 161 8.93 3.98 0.71
N LEU A 162 8.99 5.31 0.60
CA LEU A 162 9.15 6.05 -0.64
C LEU A 162 10.52 6.71 -0.69
N GLY A 163 11.34 6.39 -1.68
CA GLY A 163 12.55 7.14 -2.06
C GLY A 163 13.69 7.14 -1.02
N LEU A 164 13.68 6.23 -0.05
CA LEU A 164 14.76 6.13 0.94
C LEU A 164 16.01 5.47 0.34
N SER A 165 17.20 5.99 0.69
CA SER A 165 18.44 5.26 0.46
C SER A 165 18.56 4.04 1.38
N PRO A 166 19.38 3.02 1.04
CA PRO A 166 19.59 1.85 1.90
C PRO A 166 19.98 2.23 3.34
N GLU A 167 20.88 3.20 3.52
CA GLU A 167 21.29 3.69 4.85
C GLU A 167 20.11 4.31 5.62
N SER A 168 19.35 5.18 4.97
CA SER A 168 18.16 5.83 5.58
C SER A 168 17.07 4.83 5.92
N LEU A 169 16.92 3.79 5.10
CA LEU A 169 15.98 2.71 5.31
C LEU A 169 16.38 1.88 6.53
N SER A 170 17.65 1.46 6.62
CA SER A 170 18.18 0.70 7.75
C SER A 170 17.94 1.41 9.09
N LYS A 171 18.23 2.72 9.16
CA LYS A 171 17.96 3.52 10.36
C LYS A 171 16.48 3.53 10.77
N ARG A 172 15.55 3.64 9.81
CA ARG A 172 14.13 3.63 10.08
C ARG A 172 13.59 2.24 10.39
N LEU A 173 14.15 1.22 9.75
CA LEU A 173 13.81 -0.17 10.07
C LEU A 173 14.16 -0.51 11.52
N ALA A 174 15.33 -0.06 12.01
CA ALA A 174 15.70 -0.21 13.41
C ALA A 174 14.68 0.47 14.36
N GLN A 175 14.16 1.65 14.00
CA GLN A 175 13.10 2.32 14.77
C GLN A 175 11.79 1.50 14.78
N ILE A 176 11.38 0.95 13.62
CA ILE A 176 10.21 0.07 13.53
C ILE A 176 10.39 -1.16 14.42
N GLN A 177 11.56 -1.81 14.37
CA GLN A 177 11.87 -2.99 15.16
C GLN A 177 11.86 -2.70 16.67
N GLN A 178 12.45 -1.57 17.08
CA GLN A 178 12.46 -1.13 18.47
C GLN A 178 11.04 -0.87 18.98
N GLU A 179 10.21 -0.16 18.21
CA GLU A 179 8.82 0.11 18.57
C GLU A 179 8.00 -1.18 18.65
N ALA A 180 8.15 -2.10 17.68
CA ALA A 180 7.48 -3.38 17.69
C ALA A 180 7.89 -4.24 18.91
N ALA A 181 9.17 -4.27 19.23
CA ALA A 181 9.68 -4.99 20.40
C ALA A 181 9.10 -4.42 21.71
N SER A 182 8.91 -3.11 21.81
CA SER A 182 8.34 -2.46 23.00
C SER A 182 6.91 -2.90 23.33
N ILE A 183 6.18 -3.39 22.31
CA ILE A 183 4.81 -3.92 22.44
C ILE A 183 4.75 -5.45 22.32
N GLY A 184 5.90 -6.13 22.34
CA GLY A 184 5.98 -7.60 22.25
C GLY A 184 5.68 -8.16 20.86
N ARG A 185 5.70 -7.34 19.80
CA ARG A 185 5.41 -7.77 18.44
C ARG A 185 6.68 -8.20 17.71
N ASN A 186 6.63 -9.39 17.08
CA ASN A 186 7.70 -9.90 16.24
C ASN A 186 7.40 -9.61 14.76
N LEU A 187 8.32 -8.97 14.07
CA LEU A 187 8.24 -8.64 12.65
C LEU A 187 8.99 -9.66 11.77
N LYS A 188 8.90 -10.94 12.11
CA LYS A 188 9.48 -12.00 11.29
C LYS A 188 8.78 -12.10 9.94
N ASN A 189 9.56 -12.26 8.85
CA ASN A 189 9.07 -12.32 7.47
C ASN A 189 8.26 -11.06 7.06
N PHE A 190 8.71 -9.91 7.51
CA PHE A 190 8.07 -8.63 7.31
C PHE A 190 8.48 -8.03 5.94
N PRO A 191 7.58 -7.96 4.94
CA PRO A 191 7.92 -7.41 3.63
C PRO A 191 8.23 -5.92 3.69
N ILE A 192 9.32 -5.53 3.01
CA ILE A 192 9.74 -4.15 2.83
C ILE A 192 9.74 -3.85 1.34
N GLN A 193 8.75 -3.07 0.90
CA GLN A 193 8.48 -2.77 -0.51
C GLN A 193 8.90 -1.34 -0.82
N VAL A 194 10.16 -1.12 -1.17
CA VAL A 194 10.69 0.23 -1.45
C VAL A 194 10.21 0.73 -2.79
N ARG A 195 9.54 1.89 -2.80
CA ARG A 195 9.20 2.56 -4.04
C ARG A 195 10.31 3.51 -4.49
N ARG A 196 10.74 3.32 -5.74
CA ARG A 196 11.77 4.14 -6.42
C ARG A 196 11.34 4.50 -7.83
N ASP A 197 11.96 5.52 -8.38
CA ASP A 197 11.93 5.76 -9.82
C ASP A 197 12.84 4.75 -10.54
N PHE A 198 12.53 4.39 -11.77
CA PHE A 198 13.38 3.55 -12.61
C PHE A 198 14.76 4.15 -12.83
N GLN A 199 14.84 5.49 -12.89
CA GLN A 199 16.09 6.18 -13.10
C GLN A 199 17.01 6.01 -11.90
N GLY A 200 18.28 5.63 -12.17
CA GLY A 200 19.30 5.46 -11.14
C GLY A 200 19.19 4.17 -10.34
N VAL A 201 18.45 3.19 -10.83
CA VAL A 201 18.47 1.82 -10.28
C VAL A 201 19.50 1.01 -11.07
N ASP A 202 20.53 0.54 -10.38
CA ASP A 202 21.58 -0.34 -10.87
C ASP A 202 21.73 -1.57 -9.96
N ARG A 203 22.64 -2.48 -10.32
CA ARG A 203 22.86 -3.72 -9.55
C ARG A 203 23.38 -3.43 -8.14
N ASP A 204 24.27 -2.48 -7.99
CA ASP A 204 24.87 -2.13 -6.68
C ASP A 204 23.79 -1.61 -5.73
N LEU A 205 22.87 -0.79 -6.22
CA LEU A 205 21.73 -0.29 -5.44
C LEU A 205 20.76 -1.41 -5.08
N ILE A 206 20.48 -2.34 -6.00
CA ILE A 206 19.61 -3.51 -5.75
C ILE A 206 20.23 -4.39 -4.66
N GLU A 207 21.52 -4.70 -4.76
CA GLU A 207 22.27 -5.48 -3.76
C GLU A 207 22.25 -4.77 -2.39
N ALA A 208 22.56 -3.48 -2.36
CA ALA A 208 22.51 -2.68 -1.12
C ALA A 208 21.13 -2.66 -0.46
N TYR A 209 20.04 -2.64 -1.24
CA TYR A 209 18.69 -2.81 -0.69
C TYR A 209 18.46 -4.23 -0.15
N GLY A 210 18.94 -5.25 -0.84
CA GLY A 210 18.86 -6.65 -0.36
C GLY A 210 19.58 -6.83 0.97
N GLU A 211 20.78 -6.26 1.15
CA GLU A 211 21.56 -6.32 2.38
C GLU A 211 20.83 -5.71 3.60
N VAL A 212 20.02 -4.68 3.39
CA VAL A 212 19.22 -4.07 4.46
C VAL A 212 17.83 -4.68 4.62
N GLY A 213 17.53 -5.77 3.89
CA GLY A 213 16.32 -6.57 4.07
C GLY A 213 15.12 -6.12 3.23
N VAL A 214 15.33 -5.36 2.16
CA VAL A 214 14.26 -5.07 1.18
C VAL A 214 13.86 -6.35 0.47
N THR A 215 12.57 -6.63 0.44
CA THR A 215 12.00 -7.80 -0.23
C THR A 215 11.54 -7.50 -1.65
N ASP A 216 11.09 -6.27 -1.89
CA ASP A 216 10.52 -5.86 -3.16
C ASP A 216 10.94 -4.44 -3.55
N LEU A 217 11.32 -4.24 -4.81
CA LEU A 217 11.46 -2.91 -5.40
C LEU A 217 10.23 -2.59 -6.25
N VAL A 218 9.54 -1.53 -5.87
CA VAL A 218 8.38 -1.00 -6.59
C VAL A 218 8.86 0.14 -7.47
N LEU A 219 9.11 -0.14 -8.74
CA LEU A 219 9.65 0.82 -9.68
C LEU A 219 8.53 1.61 -10.36
N SER A 220 8.66 2.93 -10.39
CA SER A 220 7.74 3.83 -11.08
C SER A 220 8.40 4.40 -12.33
N CYS A 221 7.65 4.41 -13.42
CA CYS A 221 8.01 5.09 -14.65
C CYS A 221 7.27 6.43 -14.72
N ASN A 222 8.01 7.51 -14.94
CA ASN A 222 7.45 8.88 -14.96
C ASN A 222 7.01 9.33 -16.37
N THR A 223 6.77 8.40 -17.28
CA THR A 223 6.20 8.70 -18.59
C THR A 223 4.81 8.10 -18.73
N GLY A 224 3.92 8.80 -19.45
CA GLY A 224 2.60 8.29 -19.85
C GLY A 224 2.61 7.54 -21.19
N GLU A 225 3.75 7.52 -21.88
CA GLU A 225 3.85 6.91 -23.22
C GLU A 225 4.06 5.40 -23.11
N VAL A 226 3.07 4.62 -23.52
CA VAL A 226 3.06 3.14 -23.43
C VAL A 226 4.29 2.52 -24.10
N THR A 227 4.73 3.07 -25.24
CA THR A 227 5.92 2.60 -25.96
C THR A 227 7.21 2.80 -25.18
N GLU A 228 7.33 3.88 -24.42
CA GLU A 228 8.48 4.16 -23.55
C GLU A 228 8.45 3.26 -22.31
N ILE A 229 7.28 3.08 -21.71
CA ILE A 229 7.09 2.15 -20.58
C ILE A 229 7.51 0.75 -21.00
N SER A 230 7.03 0.25 -22.15
CA SER A 230 7.38 -1.08 -22.66
C SER A 230 8.87 -1.25 -22.88
N LYS A 231 9.52 -0.28 -23.55
CA LYS A 231 10.97 -0.30 -23.76
C LYS A 231 11.76 -0.31 -22.44
N THR A 232 11.32 0.49 -21.46
CA THR A 232 11.96 0.55 -20.14
C THR A 232 11.84 -0.78 -19.40
N LEU A 233 10.65 -1.40 -19.44
CA LEU A 233 10.43 -2.72 -18.84
C LEU A 233 11.25 -3.81 -19.53
N ASP A 234 11.30 -3.82 -20.87
CA ASP A 234 12.06 -4.80 -21.63
C ASP A 234 13.57 -4.68 -21.35
N SER A 235 14.10 -3.44 -21.27
CA SER A 235 15.49 -3.20 -20.90
C SER A 235 15.78 -3.68 -19.49
N PHE A 236 14.96 -3.30 -18.52
CA PHE A 236 15.12 -3.71 -17.15
C PHE A 236 15.06 -5.24 -16.97
N ALA A 237 14.12 -5.89 -17.68
CA ALA A 237 14.01 -7.34 -17.63
C ALA A 237 15.27 -8.03 -18.15
N LYS A 238 15.87 -7.52 -19.23
CA LYS A 238 17.15 -8.04 -19.78
C LYS A 238 18.31 -7.84 -18.81
N ASP A 239 18.37 -6.66 -18.18
CA ASP A 239 19.50 -6.28 -17.34
C ASP A 239 19.48 -6.96 -15.96
N PHE A 240 18.28 -7.24 -15.40
CA PHE A 240 18.12 -7.65 -14.01
C PHE A 240 17.34 -8.94 -13.76
N ILE A 241 16.48 -9.39 -14.70
CA ILE A 241 15.59 -10.55 -14.48
C ILE A 241 16.00 -11.74 -15.35
N GLN A 242 16.43 -11.52 -16.57
CA GLN A 242 16.88 -12.59 -17.47
C GLN A 242 18.35 -12.86 -17.24
N PRO A 243 18.75 -14.13 -16.99
CA PRO A 243 20.15 -14.51 -16.85
C PRO A 243 20.91 -14.42 -18.18
#